data_c17ca4435fe0b56fcb4a56522b920401
#
_entry.id   c17ca4435fe0b56fcb4a56522b920401
#
_cell.length_a   1.000
_cell.length_b   1.000
_cell.length_c   1.000
_cell.angle_alpha   90.00
_cell.angle_beta   90.00
_cell.angle_gamma   90.00
#
_symmetry.space_group_name_H-M   'P 1'
#
loop_
_entity.id
_entity.type
_entity.pdbx_description
1 polymer ?
#
loop_
_entity_poly.entity_id
_entity_poly.type
_entity_poly.pdbx_seq_one_letter_code
_entity_poly.pdbx_strand_id
1 'polypeptide(L)'
;MVSFLICLALLIGGYFVYGKVVENTFGPDDRETPAVKINDGVDYVVLPQWKLFMIQLLNIAGLGPIFGAMQGALWGPIVFLWITFGTIFAGAVHDYFSGMMSERNNGASISEISGIYLGGFMKNVMRVFSVVLLIMVGTVFAVGPAGLIVTLFKNGGSTGIVTTTLFWLIIVLVYYFIATFISIDKIIGKIYPIFGICLIVMAVGVAVGIFVKPEYTIPEIWDHFGSMHPKGTPVWSFMFITVACGAISGFHSTQSPLMARCMKSEKQGRFVFYGAMVSEGVIALVWAAAGCALYEVTGGLNTGLAEILANGQSAAIYDVCVKTMGKVGVALAMLGVIACPITSGDTAFRSARLVLSDWFKIDQKKWKNRLLLCVPVLGVGAVLGVGNALGFIDYTVIWRYFSWTNQTLAMIVLWAASMYLYYEKKNYWITAVPATFMSAVSATYFRLGNECLGQFINHKTAEGVTVYNTAVAYPIGIAVAVLFLGIFLYTIKKRHTQPHYETLGK
;
A
#
# COMPACT_ATOMS: atom_id res chain seq x y z
N MET A 1 25.97 -4.05 1.01
CA MET A 1 25.67 -4.36 -0.42
C MET A 1 25.25 -5.81 -0.64
N VAL A 2 25.96 -6.79 -0.06
CA VAL A 2 25.67 -8.21 -0.25
C VAL A 2 24.28 -8.59 0.27
N SER A 3 23.90 -8.15 1.47
CA SER A 3 22.57 -8.40 2.03
C SER A 3 21.43 -7.83 1.18
N PHE A 4 21.62 -6.65 0.55
CA PHE A 4 20.68 -6.11 -0.41
C PHE A 4 20.50 -7.02 -1.64
N LEU A 5 21.61 -7.49 -2.22
CA LEU A 5 21.57 -8.39 -3.39
C LEU A 5 20.92 -9.73 -3.05
N ILE A 6 21.19 -10.27 -1.85
CA ILE A 6 20.51 -11.48 -1.35
C ILE A 6 19.00 -11.22 -1.23
N CYS A 7 18.58 -10.12 -0.62
CA CYS A 7 17.18 -9.76 -0.48
C CYS A 7 16.48 -9.58 -1.85
N LEU A 8 17.16 -8.94 -2.82
CA LEU A 8 16.66 -8.80 -4.17
C LEU A 8 16.50 -10.15 -4.88
N ALA A 9 17.52 -11.03 -4.75
CA ALA A 9 17.46 -12.37 -5.32
C ALA A 9 16.34 -13.22 -4.67
N LEU A 10 16.13 -13.09 -3.36
CA LEU A 10 15.04 -13.77 -2.65
C LEU A 10 13.67 -13.26 -3.09
N LEU A 11 13.49 -11.94 -3.30
CA LEU A 11 12.24 -11.39 -3.83
C LEU A 11 11.90 -11.97 -5.20
N ILE A 12 12.86 -11.94 -6.12
CA ILE A 12 12.68 -12.48 -7.48
C ILE A 12 12.46 -13.99 -7.42
N GLY A 13 13.28 -14.72 -6.65
CA GLY A 13 13.13 -16.17 -6.43
C GLY A 13 11.79 -16.52 -5.79
N GLY A 14 11.31 -15.70 -4.86
CA GLY A 14 10.00 -15.86 -4.21
C GLY A 14 8.84 -15.87 -5.19
N TYR A 15 8.89 -15.07 -6.25
CA TYR A 15 7.89 -15.10 -7.32
C TYR A 15 7.83 -16.47 -8.02
N PHE A 16 8.99 -17.05 -8.33
CA PHE A 16 9.06 -18.31 -9.06
C PHE A 16 8.75 -19.52 -8.17
N VAL A 17 9.22 -19.52 -6.94
CA VAL A 17 9.09 -20.65 -6.01
C VAL A 17 7.81 -20.55 -5.20
N TYR A 18 7.73 -19.54 -4.30
CA TYR A 18 6.61 -19.44 -3.38
C TYR A 18 5.33 -18.96 -4.08
N GLY A 19 5.44 -18.06 -5.07
CA GLY A 19 4.31 -17.67 -5.90
C GLY A 19 3.67 -18.85 -6.64
N LYS A 20 4.46 -19.87 -7.03
CA LYS A 20 3.94 -21.09 -7.60
C LYS A 20 3.21 -21.97 -6.56
N VAL A 21 3.73 -22.02 -5.33
CA VAL A 21 3.04 -22.70 -4.22
C VAL A 21 1.70 -22.06 -3.93
N VAL A 22 1.64 -20.71 -3.90
CA VAL A 22 0.40 -19.94 -3.70
C VAL A 22 -0.61 -20.22 -4.82
N GLU A 23 -0.17 -20.16 -6.08
CA GLU A 23 -1.00 -20.47 -7.25
C GLU A 23 -1.54 -21.89 -7.20
N ASN A 24 -0.69 -22.88 -6.92
CA ASN A 24 -1.11 -24.29 -6.80
C ASN A 24 -2.07 -24.51 -5.63
N THR A 25 -1.90 -23.79 -4.52
CA THR A 25 -2.81 -23.86 -3.36
C THR A 25 -4.19 -23.29 -3.74
N PHE A 26 -4.26 -22.20 -4.48
CA PHE A 26 -5.51 -21.67 -4.99
C PHE A 26 -6.13 -22.59 -6.04
N GLY A 27 -5.34 -23.14 -6.96
CA GLY A 27 -5.73 -24.01 -8.05
C GLY A 27 -6.61 -23.28 -9.08
N PRO A 28 -6.03 -22.37 -9.89
CA PRO A 28 -6.73 -21.72 -10.98
C PRO A 28 -7.15 -22.75 -12.02
N ASP A 29 -8.38 -22.61 -12.55
CA ASP A 29 -8.94 -23.50 -13.56
C ASP A 29 -9.32 -22.76 -14.85
N ASP A 30 -10.03 -23.42 -15.77
CA ASP A 30 -10.42 -22.88 -17.07
C ASP A 30 -11.87 -22.35 -17.08
N ARG A 31 -12.45 -22.00 -15.92
CA ARG A 31 -13.76 -21.36 -15.84
C ARG A 31 -13.78 -20.02 -16.56
N GLU A 32 -14.95 -19.64 -17.05
CA GLU A 32 -15.15 -18.31 -17.61
C GLU A 32 -15.05 -17.25 -16.51
N THR A 33 -14.15 -16.29 -16.73
CA THR A 33 -13.97 -15.15 -15.82
C THR A 33 -15.12 -14.16 -15.93
N PRO A 34 -15.35 -13.32 -14.91
CA PRO A 34 -16.36 -12.25 -14.98
C PRO A 34 -16.18 -11.31 -16.17
N ALA A 35 -14.93 -11.04 -16.59
CA ALA A 35 -14.62 -10.23 -17.77
C ALA A 35 -15.18 -10.81 -19.06
N VAL A 36 -15.15 -12.14 -19.21
CA VAL A 36 -15.67 -12.85 -20.39
C VAL A 36 -17.18 -13.01 -20.30
N LYS A 37 -17.70 -13.39 -19.13
CA LYS A 37 -19.11 -13.72 -18.91
C LYS A 37 -20.02 -12.49 -18.95
N ILE A 38 -19.61 -11.37 -18.34
CA ILE A 38 -20.44 -10.15 -18.19
C ILE A 38 -20.18 -9.20 -19.35
N ASN A 39 -18.93 -8.90 -19.65
CA ASN A 39 -18.43 -8.08 -20.77
C ASN A 39 -19.32 -6.87 -21.10
N ASP A 40 -19.51 -5.98 -20.14
CA ASP A 40 -20.37 -4.79 -20.25
C ASP A 40 -19.73 -3.62 -21.02
N GLY A 41 -18.45 -3.74 -21.37
CA GLY A 41 -17.68 -2.71 -22.07
C GLY A 41 -17.33 -1.48 -21.24
N VAL A 42 -17.58 -1.49 -19.93
CA VAL A 42 -17.34 -0.36 -19.00
C VAL A 42 -16.42 -0.77 -17.85
N ASP A 43 -16.89 -1.68 -16.99
CA ASP A 43 -16.16 -2.19 -15.84
C ASP A 43 -15.62 -3.61 -16.07
N TYR A 44 -16.28 -4.40 -16.93
CA TYR A 44 -15.92 -5.76 -17.32
C TYR A 44 -15.43 -5.78 -18.76
N VAL A 45 -14.12 -5.62 -18.93
CA VAL A 45 -13.46 -5.55 -20.25
C VAL A 45 -12.23 -6.44 -20.26
N VAL A 46 -12.15 -7.36 -21.22
CA VAL A 46 -10.98 -8.23 -21.34
C VAL A 46 -9.76 -7.42 -21.77
N LEU A 47 -8.72 -7.40 -20.93
CA LEU A 47 -7.45 -6.76 -21.20
C LEU A 47 -6.30 -7.78 -21.38
N PRO A 48 -5.29 -7.45 -22.20
CA PRO A 48 -4.07 -8.25 -22.29
C PRO A 48 -3.33 -8.33 -20.96
N GLN A 49 -2.77 -9.48 -20.62
CA GLN A 49 -2.11 -9.76 -19.34
C GLN A 49 -1.04 -8.73 -18.96
N TRP A 50 -0.20 -8.28 -19.90
CA TRP A 50 0.83 -7.29 -19.61
C TRP A 50 0.25 -5.92 -19.24
N LYS A 51 -0.89 -5.53 -19.85
CA LYS A 51 -1.60 -4.30 -19.47
C LYS A 51 -2.20 -4.41 -18.09
N LEU A 52 -2.83 -5.55 -17.76
CA LEU A 52 -3.34 -5.81 -16.42
C LEU A 52 -2.26 -5.69 -15.36
N PHE A 53 -1.09 -6.31 -15.62
CA PHE A 53 0.06 -6.20 -14.72
C PHE A 53 0.50 -4.75 -14.52
N MET A 54 0.68 -3.99 -15.62
CA MET A 54 1.12 -2.59 -15.53
C MET A 54 0.10 -1.71 -14.81
N ILE A 55 -1.18 -1.92 -15.05
CA ILE A 55 -2.25 -1.17 -14.38
C ILE A 55 -2.30 -1.56 -12.89
N GLN A 56 -2.20 -2.85 -12.56
CA GLN A 56 -2.16 -3.31 -11.18
C GLN A 56 -0.94 -2.74 -10.46
N LEU A 57 0.25 -2.84 -11.05
CA LEU A 57 1.47 -2.27 -10.47
C LEU A 57 1.34 -0.78 -10.19
N LEU A 58 0.80 0.00 -11.13
CA LEU A 58 0.59 1.44 -10.92
C LEU A 58 -0.47 1.75 -9.88
N ASN A 59 -1.54 0.96 -9.82
CA ASN A 59 -2.58 1.16 -8.81
C ASN A 59 -2.05 0.92 -7.39
N ILE A 60 -1.12 -0.02 -7.22
CA ILE A 60 -0.58 -0.38 -5.90
C ILE A 60 0.69 0.42 -5.56
N ALA A 61 1.61 0.58 -6.50
CA ALA A 61 2.92 1.21 -6.29
C ALA A 61 2.86 2.75 -6.35
N GLY A 62 1.98 3.36 -5.56
CA GLY A 62 1.91 4.83 -5.42
C GLY A 62 3.12 5.40 -4.66
N LEU A 63 2.88 6.30 -3.71
CA LEU A 63 3.94 6.83 -2.83
C LEU A 63 4.39 5.84 -1.75
N GLY A 64 3.61 4.78 -1.51
CA GLY A 64 3.83 3.83 -0.43
C GLY A 64 5.20 3.15 -0.43
N PRO A 65 5.60 2.47 -1.51
CA PRO A 65 6.89 1.79 -1.61
C PRO A 65 8.08 2.76 -1.64
N ILE A 66 7.85 4.04 -1.92
CA ILE A 66 8.86 5.08 -1.95
C ILE A 66 8.98 5.74 -0.58
N PHE A 67 7.93 6.41 -0.12
CA PHE A 67 7.91 7.15 1.16
C PHE A 67 8.03 6.21 2.35
N GLY A 68 7.28 5.10 2.36
CA GLY A 68 7.32 4.13 3.44
C GLY A 68 8.69 3.46 3.57
N ALA A 69 9.32 3.10 2.45
CA ALA A 69 10.63 2.49 2.43
C ALA A 69 11.74 3.47 2.89
N MET A 70 11.69 4.72 2.44
CA MET A 70 12.62 5.77 2.90
C MET A 70 12.49 6.03 4.41
N GLN A 71 11.25 6.10 4.94
CA GLN A 71 11.06 6.21 6.38
C GLN A 71 11.51 4.93 7.13
N GLY A 72 11.23 3.75 6.55
CA GLY A 72 11.67 2.47 7.09
C GLY A 72 13.19 2.35 7.20
N ALA A 73 13.93 2.99 6.30
CA ALA A 73 15.39 3.03 6.33
C ALA A 73 15.97 3.76 7.59
N LEU A 74 15.14 4.51 8.33
CA LEU A 74 15.57 5.06 9.63
C LEU A 74 15.97 3.97 10.63
N TRP A 75 15.38 2.77 10.54
CA TRP A 75 15.79 1.61 11.36
C TRP A 75 17.04 0.90 10.84
N GLY A 76 17.60 1.35 9.71
CA GLY A 76 18.77 0.73 9.09
C GLY A 76 18.42 -0.46 8.19
N PRO A 77 19.43 -1.24 7.78
CA PRO A 77 19.27 -2.29 6.78
C PRO A 77 18.37 -3.46 7.22
N ILE A 78 17.99 -3.55 8.50
CA ILE A 78 17.02 -4.53 9.00
C ILE A 78 15.65 -4.40 8.27
N VAL A 79 15.33 -3.23 7.72
CA VAL A 79 14.12 -2.99 6.93
C VAL A 79 14.06 -3.88 5.68
N PHE A 80 15.22 -4.27 5.12
CA PHE A 80 15.28 -5.15 3.95
C PHE A 80 14.65 -6.51 4.22
N LEU A 81 14.79 -7.03 5.46
CA LEU A 81 14.17 -8.30 5.86
C LEU A 81 12.65 -8.18 5.82
N TRP A 82 12.10 -7.09 6.37
CA TRP A 82 10.66 -6.91 6.34
C TRP A 82 10.12 -6.73 4.91
N ILE A 83 10.77 -5.90 4.10
CA ILE A 83 10.37 -5.72 2.70
C ILE A 83 10.42 -7.07 1.98
N THR A 84 11.49 -7.85 2.13
CA THR A 84 11.67 -9.11 1.42
C THR A 84 10.68 -10.18 1.87
N PHE A 85 10.70 -10.53 3.15
CA PHE A 85 9.87 -11.62 3.67
C PHE A 85 8.41 -11.22 3.82
N GLY A 86 8.13 -9.96 4.16
CA GLY A 86 6.78 -9.40 4.19
C GLY A 86 6.13 -9.46 2.81
N THR A 87 6.84 -9.06 1.76
CA THR A 87 6.34 -9.17 0.39
C THR A 87 6.07 -10.60 -0.02
N ILE A 88 7.02 -11.52 0.16
CA ILE A 88 6.89 -12.91 -0.32
C ILE A 88 5.76 -13.64 0.39
N PHE A 89 5.75 -13.59 1.74
CA PHE A 89 4.91 -14.45 2.57
C PHE A 89 3.60 -13.82 3.03
N ALA A 90 3.49 -12.48 2.98
CA ALA A 90 2.30 -11.77 3.40
C ALA A 90 1.69 -10.93 2.28
N GLY A 91 2.42 -9.96 1.72
CA GLY A 91 1.87 -8.99 0.75
C GLY A 91 1.45 -9.63 -0.56
N ALA A 92 2.32 -10.40 -1.20
CA ALA A 92 2.00 -11.04 -2.46
C ALA A 92 0.95 -12.15 -2.32
N VAL A 93 0.91 -12.83 -1.15
CA VAL A 93 -0.18 -13.75 -0.80
C VAL A 93 -1.50 -12.99 -0.65
N HIS A 94 -1.49 -11.89 0.10
CA HIS A 94 -2.65 -11.02 0.28
C HIS A 94 -3.22 -10.53 -1.06
N ASP A 95 -2.35 -10.00 -1.92
CA ASP A 95 -2.75 -9.45 -3.22
C ASP A 95 -3.30 -10.53 -4.15
N TYR A 96 -2.63 -11.68 -4.18
CA TYR A 96 -3.09 -12.82 -4.98
C TYR A 96 -4.48 -13.27 -4.54
N PHE A 97 -4.68 -13.53 -3.24
CA PHE A 97 -5.98 -14.01 -2.75
C PHE A 97 -7.05 -12.94 -2.84
N SER A 98 -6.75 -11.66 -2.60
CA SER A 98 -7.74 -10.59 -2.76
C SER A 98 -8.25 -10.48 -4.20
N GLY A 99 -7.36 -10.57 -5.18
CA GLY A 99 -7.73 -10.55 -6.60
C GLY A 99 -8.48 -11.79 -7.04
N MET A 100 -7.98 -12.97 -6.67
CA MET A 100 -8.57 -14.24 -7.10
C MET A 100 -9.90 -14.57 -6.40
N MET A 101 -10.06 -14.18 -5.12
CA MET A 101 -11.36 -14.27 -4.47
C MET A 101 -12.38 -13.33 -5.11
N SER A 102 -11.97 -12.12 -5.50
CA SER A 102 -12.84 -11.19 -6.22
C SER A 102 -13.25 -11.76 -7.58
N GLU A 103 -12.31 -12.32 -8.31
CA GLU A 103 -12.56 -12.96 -9.60
C GLU A 103 -13.62 -14.08 -9.47
N ARG A 104 -13.45 -15.02 -8.52
CA ARG A 104 -14.40 -16.12 -8.29
C ARG A 104 -15.76 -15.68 -7.74
N ASN A 105 -15.87 -14.47 -7.20
CA ASN A 105 -17.09 -13.86 -6.71
C ASN A 105 -17.59 -12.73 -7.64
N ASN A 106 -17.51 -12.93 -8.97
CA ASN A 106 -18.01 -12.02 -10.01
C ASN A 106 -17.45 -10.58 -9.91
N GLY A 107 -16.20 -10.42 -9.50
CA GLY A 107 -15.58 -9.10 -9.32
C GLY A 107 -16.09 -8.34 -8.09
N ALA A 108 -16.57 -9.05 -7.07
CA ALA A 108 -17.06 -8.44 -5.84
C ALA A 108 -15.98 -7.61 -5.12
N SER A 109 -16.40 -6.53 -4.46
CA SER A 109 -15.51 -5.71 -3.64
C SER A 109 -15.00 -6.49 -2.42
N ILE A 110 -13.89 -6.05 -1.85
CA ILE A 110 -13.29 -6.75 -0.69
C ILE A 110 -14.19 -6.71 0.55
N SER A 111 -15.06 -5.71 0.70
CA SER A 111 -16.03 -5.66 1.77
C SER A 111 -17.13 -6.72 1.60
N GLU A 112 -17.58 -6.96 0.38
CA GLU A 112 -18.52 -8.04 0.06
C GLU A 112 -17.88 -9.41 0.31
N ILE A 113 -16.65 -9.62 -0.15
CA ILE A 113 -15.87 -10.85 0.09
C ILE A 113 -15.72 -11.11 1.59
N SER A 114 -15.39 -10.08 2.38
CA SER A 114 -15.31 -10.20 3.84
C SER A 114 -16.67 -10.60 4.45
N GLY A 115 -17.76 -10.10 3.89
CA GLY A 115 -19.11 -10.51 4.29
C GLY A 115 -19.40 -12.00 4.04
N ILE A 116 -18.96 -12.51 2.89
CA ILE A 116 -19.16 -13.92 2.51
C ILE A 116 -18.39 -14.84 3.46
N TYR A 117 -17.14 -14.56 3.75
CA TYR A 117 -16.25 -15.47 4.47
C TYR A 117 -16.18 -15.22 5.97
N LEU A 118 -16.33 -13.97 6.44
CA LEU A 118 -16.26 -13.61 7.85
C LEU A 118 -17.60 -13.21 8.48
N GLY A 119 -18.64 -13.00 7.64
CA GLY A 119 -20.00 -12.69 8.06
C GLY A 119 -20.35 -11.20 8.04
N GLY A 120 -21.66 -10.91 8.26
CA GLY A 120 -22.23 -9.56 8.06
C GLY A 120 -21.65 -8.47 8.94
N PHE A 121 -21.23 -8.77 10.16
CA PHE A 121 -20.54 -7.82 11.03
C PHE A 121 -19.24 -7.35 10.41
N MET A 122 -18.39 -8.27 9.97
CA MET A 122 -17.11 -7.96 9.33
C MET A 122 -17.29 -7.24 7.98
N LYS A 123 -18.36 -7.51 7.25
CA LYS A 123 -18.72 -6.74 6.05
C LYS A 123 -18.83 -5.24 6.35
N ASN A 124 -19.54 -4.89 7.42
CA ASN A 124 -19.72 -3.48 7.79
C ASN A 124 -18.44 -2.86 8.35
N VAL A 125 -17.68 -3.60 9.15
CA VAL A 125 -16.34 -3.17 9.60
C VAL A 125 -15.45 -2.86 8.40
N MET A 126 -15.40 -3.77 7.42
CA MET A 126 -14.60 -3.59 6.20
C MET A 126 -15.07 -2.39 5.36
N ARG A 127 -16.37 -2.13 5.28
CA ARG A 127 -16.91 -0.95 4.57
C ARG A 127 -16.40 0.34 5.19
N VAL A 128 -16.48 0.47 6.52
CA VAL A 128 -16.00 1.65 7.24
C VAL A 128 -14.49 1.81 7.05
N PHE A 129 -13.72 0.75 7.34
CA PHE A 129 -12.25 0.79 7.19
C PHE A 129 -11.83 1.10 5.74
N SER A 130 -12.49 0.49 4.74
CA SER A 130 -12.17 0.75 3.33
C SER A 130 -12.47 2.20 2.94
N VAL A 131 -13.60 2.78 3.36
CA VAL A 131 -13.93 4.18 3.03
C VAL A 131 -12.93 5.13 3.69
N VAL A 132 -12.64 4.94 4.98
CA VAL A 132 -11.65 5.76 5.71
C VAL A 132 -10.28 5.65 5.04
N LEU A 133 -9.81 4.42 4.81
CA LEU A 133 -8.53 4.17 4.14
C LEU A 133 -8.46 4.85 2.77
N LEU A 134 -9.48 4.69 1.93
CA LEU A 134 -9.49 5.20 0.57
C LEU A 134 -9.50 6.74 0.52
N ILE A 135 -10.17 7.39 1.48
CA ILE A 135 -10.10 8.85 1.63
C ILE A 135 -8.69 9.27 2.06
N MET A 136 -8.08 8.58 3.02
CA MET A 136 -6.72 8.88 3.46
C MET A 136 -5.69 8.66 2.35
N VAL A 137 -5.80 7.55 1.60
CA VAL A 137 -4.96 7.28 0.42
C VAL A 137 -5.10 8.36 -0.62
N GLY A 138 -6.34 8.70 -0.99
CA GLY A 138 -6.60 9.76 -1.97
C GLY A 138 -6.03 11.12 -1.55
N THR A 139 -6.10 11.43 -0.25
CA THR A 139 -5.52 12.64 0.33
C THR A 139 -3.99 12.64 0.25
N VAL A 140 -3.35 11.56 0.72
CA VAL A 140 -1.88 11.38 0.69
C VAL A 140 -1.38 11.48 -0.76
N PHE A 141 -2.10 10.85 -1.70
CA PHE A 141 -1.75 10.81 -3.11
C PHE A 141 -2.16 12.07 -3.90
N ALA A 142 -2.83 13.00 -3.26
CA ALA A 142 -3.00 14.37 -3.78
C ALA A 142 -1.92 15.31 -3.23
N VAL A 143 -1.68 15.26 -1.93
CA VAL A 143 -0.72 16.15 -1.23
C VAL A 143 0.73 15.83 -1.61
N GLY A 144 1.11 14.55 -1.67
CA GLY A 144 2.45 14.11 -2.01
C GLY A 144 2.94 14.64 -3.36
N PRO A 145 2.24 14.36 -4.46
CA PRO A 145 2.59 14.92 -5.77
C PRO A 145 2.60 16.44 -5.82
N ALA A 146 1.65 17.10 -5.15
CA ALA A 146 1.65 18.57 -5.06
C ALA A 146 2.95 19.09 -4.42
N GLY A 147 3.41 18.46 -3.34
CA GLY A 147 4.69 18.78 -2.68
C GLY A 147 5.90 18.49 -3.57
N LEU A 148 5.88 17.38 -4.31
CA LEU A 148 6.95 17.04 -5.26
C LEU A 148 7.07 18.06 -6.38
N ILE A 149 5.94 18.48 -6.96
CA ILE A 149 5.92 19.51 -8.00
C ILE A 149 6.46 20.85 -7.46
N VAL A 150 6.04 21.24 -6.27
CA VAL A 150 6.55 22.45 -5.60
C VAL A 150 8.08 22.38 -5.41
N THR A 151 8.58 21.23 -4.93
CA THR A 151 10.02 21.01 -4.75
C THR A 151 10.77 21.15 -6.08
N LEU A 152 10.22 20.60 -7.17
CA LEU A 152 10.79 20.71 -8.51
C LEU A 152 10.87 22.17 -8.98
N PHE A 153 9.79 22.94 -8.85
CA PHE A 153 9.76 24.36 -9.25
C PHE A 153 10.68 25.24 -8.40
N LYS A 154 10.70 25.05 -7.07
CA LYS A 154 11.62 25.77 -6.16
C LYS A 154 13.07 25.54 -6.52
N ASN A 155 13.47 24.29 -6.73
CA ASN A 155 14.85 23.96 -7.10
C ASN A 155 15.19 24.39 -8.55
N GLY A 156 14.19 24.60 -9.40
CA GLY A 156 14.33 25.22 -10.72
C GLY A 156 14.41 26.75 -10.71
N GLY A 157 14.41 27.38 -9.53
CA GLY A 157 14.50 28.85 -9.38
C GLY A 157 13.17 29.60 -9.59
N SER A 158 12.04 28.89 -9.69
CA SER A 158 10.72 29.50 -9.83
C SER A 158 10.24 30.15 -8.52
N THR A 159 9.40 31.18 -8.64
CA THR A 159 8.78 31.90 -7.53
C THR A 159 7.29 32.10 -7.77
N GLY A 160 6.56 32.59 -6.75
CA GLY A 160 5.14 32.88 -6.86
C GLY A 160 4.24 31.66 -6.64
N ILE A 161 3.05 31.65 -7.25
CA ILE A 161 1.99 30.70 -6.95
C ILE A 161 2.37 29.24 -7.25
N VAL A 162 3.22 28.99 -8.25
CA VAL A 162 3.68 27.66 -8.64
C VAL A 162 4.58 27.00 -7.59
N THR A 163 5.05 27.75 -6.61
CA THR A 163 5.83 27.25 -5.48
C THR A 163 4.99 27.00 -4.23
N THR A 164 3.67 27.03 -4.35
CA THR A 164 2.74 26.78 -3.25
C THR A 164 2.05 25.42 -3.40
N THR A 165 2.07 24.62 -2.35
CA THR A 165 1.44 23.28 -2.35
C THR A 165 -0.06 23.37 -2.58
N LEU A 166 -0.72 24.40 -2.04
CA LEU A 166 -2.17 24.60 -2.20
C LEU A 166 -2.59 24.74 -3.67
N PHE A 167 -1.80 25.45 -4.48
CA PHE A 167 -2.10 25.63 -5.91
C PHE A 167 -2.14 24.28 -6.65
N TRP A 168 -1.11 23.44 -6.49
CA TRP A 168 -1.04 22.14 -7.14
C TRP A 168 -2.04 21.14 -6.56
N LEU A 169 -2.27 21.20 -5.25
CA LEU A 169 -3.29 20.38 -4.60
C LEU A 169 -4.69 20.64 -5.19
N ILE A 170 -5.06 21.91 -5.40
CA ILE A 170 -6.34 22.25 -6.03
C ILE A 170 -6.41 21.67 -7.44
N ILE A 171 -5.35 21.77 -8.24
CA ILE A 171 -5.29 21.20 -9.59
C ILE A 171 -5.50 19.68 -9.56
N VAL A 172 -4.83 18.96 -8.65
CA VAL A 172 -4.98 17.52 -8.50
C VAL A 172 -6.40 17.14 -8.06
N LEU A 173 -6.99 17.87 -7.12
CA LEU A 173 -8.36 17.62 -6.66
C LEU A 173 -9.40 17.89 -7.75
N VAL A 174 -9.21 18.94 -8.56
CA VAL A 174 -10.05 19.22 -9.74
C VAL A 174 -9.92 18.09 -10.76
N TYR A 175 -8.71 17.59 -10.99
CA TYR A 175 -8.50 16.42 -11.84
C TYR A 175 -9.26 15.20 -11.30
N TYR A 176 -9.19 14.87 -10.00
CA TYR A 176 -9.93 13.75 -9.40
C TYR A 176 -11.44 13.91 -9.55
N PHE A 177 -11.94 15.12 -9.40
CA PHE A 177 -13.35 15.41 -9.63
C PHE A 177 -13.76 15.12 -11.07
N ILE A 178 -13.02 15.64 -12.05
CA ILE A 178 -13.28 15.41 -13.48
C ILE A 178 -13.14 13.93 -13.83
N ALA A 179 -12.09 13.26 -13.36
CA ALA A 179 -11.82 11.85 -13.60
C ALA A 179 -12.95 10.92 -13.13
N THR A 180 -13.71 11.34 -12.10
CA THR A 180 -14.89 10.61 -11.62
C THR A 180 -15.95 10.38 -12.70
N PHE A 181 -16.04 11.26 -13.71
CA PHE A 181 -17.03 11.18 -14.79
C PHE A 181 -16.51 10.51 -16.06
N ILE A 182 -15.21 10.29 -16.16
CA ILE A 182 -14.57 9.69 -17.34
C ILE A 182 -14.45 8.19 -17.12
N SER A 183 -14.71 7.40 -18.18
CA SER A 183 -14.59 5.93 -18.12
C SER A 183 -13.12 5.50 -17.95
N ILE A 184 -12.94 4.40 -17.20
CA ILE A 184 -11.64 3.86 -16.79
C ILE A 184 -10.73 3.57 -17.99
N ASP A 185 -11.26 2.94 -19.05
CA ASP A 185 -10.50 2.49 -20.22
C ASP A 185 -9.90 3.63 -21.06
N LYS A 186 -10.50 4.82 -21.06
CA LYS A 186 -10.02 5.96 -21.86
C LYS A 186 -8.77 6.62 -21.31
N ILE A 187 -8.65 6.73 -19.99
CA ILE A 187 -7.49 7.32 -19.31
C ILE A 187 -6.53 6.23 -18.87
N ILE A 188 -7.02 5.28 -18.07
CA ILE A 188 -6.22 4.23 -17.43
C ILE A 188 -5.58 3.32 -18.48
N GLY A 189 -6.36 2.84 -19.44
CA GLY A 189 -5.86 1.87 -20.43
C GLY A 189 -4.79 2.40 -21.41
N LYS A 190 -4.66 3.73 -21.58
CA LYS A 190 -3.71 4.32 -22.52
C LYS A 190 -2.51 4.98 -21.86
N ILE A 191 -2.73 5.68 -20.76
CA ILE A 191 -1.71 6.52 -20.11
C ILE A 191 -0.95 5.77 -19.04
N TYR A 192 -1.61 4.89 -18.29
CA TYR A 192 -0.98 4.16 -17.19
C TYR A 192 0.22 3.30 -17.58
N PRO A 193 0.22 2.56 -18.69
CA PRO A 193 1.41 1.80 -19.05
C PRO A 193 2.66 2.64 -19.23
N ILE A 194 2.52 3.90 -19.70
CA ILE A 194 3.64 4.83 -19.88
C ILE A 194 4.20 5.24 -18.49
N PHE A 195 3.34 5.57 -17.54
CA PHE A 195 3.76 5.94 -16.20
C PHE A 195 4.38 4.77 -15.44
N GLY A 196 3.90 3.54 -15.67
CA GLY A 196 4.52 2.34 -15.11
C GLY A 196 5.94 2.12 -15.63
N ILE A 197 6.18 2.36 -16.89
CA ILE A 197 7.54 2.32 -17.47
C ILE A 197 8.42 3.40 -16.83
N CYS A 198 7.91 4.64 -16.66
CA CYS A 198 8.65 5.70 -15.98
C CYS A 198 9.00 5.33 -14.53
N LEU A 199 8.08 4.69 -13.80
CA LEU A 199 8.31 4.21 -12.45
C LEU A 199 9.44 3.14 -12.40
N ILE A 200 9.41 2.18 -13.31
CA ILE A 200 10.45 1.14 -13.41
C ILE A 200 11.80 1.76 -13.79
N VAL A 201 11.83 2.65 -14.78
CA VAL A 201 13.06 3.34 -15.21
C VAL A 201 13.64 4.16 -14.05
N MET A 202 12.80 4.83 -13.28
CA MET A 202 13.21 5.56 -12.09
C MET A 202 13.84 4.62 -11.05
N ALA A 203 13.20 3.51 -10.71
CA ALA A 203 13.73 2.55 -9.74
C ALA A 203 15.07 1.96 -10.20
N VAL A 204 15.20 1.60 -11.47
CA VAL A 204 16.46 1.15 -12.07
C VAL A 204 17.51 2.26 -12.02
N GLY A 205 17.15 3.50 -12.34
CA GLY A 205 18.06 4.65 -12.32
C GLY A 205 18.61 4.94 -10.92
N VAL A 206 17.75 4.87 -9.88
CA VAL A 206 18.18 5.00 -8.48
C VAL A 206 19.12 3.86 -8.10
N ALA A 207 18.77 2.61 -8.41
CA ALA A 207 19.61 1.45 -8.13
C ALA A 207 20.99 1.57 -8.80
N VAL A 208 21.03 1.83 -10.10
CA VAL A 208 22.28 2.02 -10.86
C VAL A 208 23.10 3.16 -10.25
N GLY A 209 22.47 4.29 -9.90
CA GLY A 209 23.14 5.44 -9.30
C GLY A 209 23.82 5.11 -7.97
N ILE A 210 23.22 4.23 -7.15
CA ILE A 210 23.84 3.76 -5.91
C ILE A 210 25.05 2.85 -6.21
N PHE A 211 24.94 1.94 -7.18
CA PHE A 211 26.00 0.96 -7.49
C PHE A 211 27.19 1.57 -8.23
N VAL A 212 26.96 2.57 -9.08
CA VAL A 212 28.03 3.17 -9.90
C VAL A 212 28.88 4.16 -9.12
N LYS A 213 28.34 4.78 -8.05
CA LYS A 213 29.03 5.78 -7.26
C LYS A 213 29.72 5.14 -6.05
N PRO A 214 31.05 5.11 -5.99
CA PRO A 214 31.80 4.43 -4.93
C PRO A 214 31.63 5.06 -3.54
N GLU A 215 31.19 6.32 -3.48
CA GLU A 215 30.88 7.00 -2.23
C GLU A 215 29.62 6.46 -1.52
N TYR A 216 28.75 5.73 -2.23
CA TYR A 216 27.53 5.17 -1.65
C TYR A 216 27.72 3.71 -1.27
N THR A 217 27.65 3.45 0.04
CA THR A 217 27.80 2.09 0.56
C THR A 217 26.51 1.66 1.24
N ILE A 218 25.88 0.62 0.71
CA ILE A 218 24.73 0.01 1.36
C ILE A 218 25.22 -0.79 2.57
N PRO A 219 24.77 -0.46 3.81
CA PRO A 219 25.20 -1.17 5.01
C PRO A 219 24.69 -2.60 5.00
N GLU A 220 25.44 -3.50 5.64
CA GLU A 220 25.07 -4.90 5.76
C GLU A 220 24.17 -5.14 6.97
N ILE A 221 23.21 -6.07 6.84
CA ILE A 221 22.27 -6.40 7.92
C ILE A 221 23.02 -6.96 9.14
N TRP A 222 24.01 -7.81 8.91
CA TRP A 222 24.78 -8.43 10.01
C TRP A 222 25.68 -7.48 10.79
N ASP A 223 26.07 -6.34 10.21
CA ASP A 223 26.84 -5.31 10.90
C ASP A 223 25.92 -4.35 11.70
N HIS A 224 24.63 -4.27 11.30
CA HIS A 224 23.64 -3.35 11.87
C HIS A 224 22.30 -4.05 12.09
N PHE A 225 22.30 -5.14 12.85
CA PHE A 225 21.05 -5.91 13.12
C PHE A 225 20.12 -5.19 14.12
N GLY A 226 20.62 -4.19 14.85
CA GLY A 226 19.83 -3.36 15.76
C GLY A 226 19.10 -2.22 15.06
N SER A 227 18.35 -1.44 15.85
CA SER A 227 17.70 -0.23 15.37
C SER A 227 18.71 0.91 15.25
N MET A 228 18.76 1.55 14.09
CA MET A 228 19.51 2.79 13.82
C MET A 228 18.61 4.03 13.89
N HIS A 229 17.39 3.93 14.42
CA HIS A 229 16.42 5.01 14.44
C HIS A 229 16.84 6.11 15.45
N PRO A 230 17.07 7.39 15.01
CA PRO A 230 17.64 8.44 15.86
C PRO A 230 16.82 8.78 17.10
N LYS A 231 15.50 8.57 17.06
CA LYS A 231 14.58 8.80 18.19
C LYS A 231 14.35 7.56 19.06
N GLY A 232 15.10 6.48 18.88
CA GLY A 232 14.91 5.23 19.62
C GLY A 232 13.54 4.57 19.42
N THR A 233 12.86 4.87 18.31
CA THR A 233 11.55 4.27 18.02
C THR A 233 11.68 2.74 17.87
N PRO A 234 10.83 1.93 18.54
CA PRO A 234 10.94 0.47 18.50
C PRO A 234 10.83 -0.09 17.08
N VAL A 235 11.59 -1.15 16.78
CA VAL A 235 11.50 -1.87 15.51
C VAL A 235 10.14 -2.56 15.41
N TRP A 236 9.79 -3.34 16.47
CA TRP A 236 8.53 -4.09 16.48
C TRP A 236 7.33 -3.16 16.44
N SER A 237 6.45 -3.47 15.53
CA SER A 237 5.26 -2.76 15.05
C SER A 237 5.54 -1.46 14.28
N PHE A 238 6.41 -0.57 14.74
CA PHE A 238 6.59 0.74 14.08
C PHE A 238 7.21 0.62 12.68
N MET A 239 8.32 -0.09 12.51
CA MET A 239 8.92 -0.33 11.21
C MET A 239 7.95 -1.06 10.28
N PHE A 240 7.25 -2.07 10.80
CA PHE A 240 6.29 -2.88 10.04
C PHE A 240 5.10 -2.05 9.54
N ILE A 241 4.59 -1.13 10.37
CA ILE A 241 3.50 -0.22 9.98
C ILE A 241 4.01 0.88 9.05
N THR A 242 5.20 1.42 9.29
CA THR A 242 5.78 2.51 8.48
C THR A 242 5.99 2.07 7.03
N VAL A 243 6.47 0.84 6.81
CA VAL A 243 6.59 0.24 5.47
C VAL A 243 5.26 -0.42 5.09
N ALA A 244 4.23 0.41 4.97
CA ALA A 244 2.85 -0.06 4.77
C ALA A 244 2.61 -0.64 3.39
N CYS A 245 3.21 -0.13 2.33
CA CYS A 245 2.95 -0.59 0.97
C CYS A 245 4.10 -1.43 0.44
N GLY A 246 5.31 -1.25 0.67
CA GLY A 246 6.43 -2.02 0.12
C GLY A 246 6.58 -3.45 0.65
N ALA A 247 5.77 -3.88 1.64
CA ALA A 247 5.81 -5.23 2.18
C ALA A 247 4.42 -5.90 2.19
N ILE A 248 3.38 -5.20 2.63
CA ILE A 248 1.98 -5.63 2.58
C ILE A 248 1.05 -4.42 2.65
N SER A 249 -0.05 -4.42 1.91
CA SER A 249 -0.96 -3.28 1.85
C SER A 249 -2.42 -3.70 1.66
N GLY A 250 -3.27 -3.30 2.59
CA GLY A 250 -4.71 -3.50 2.48
C GLY A 250 -5.37 -2.66 1.39
N PHE A 251 -4.77 -1.52 1.03
CA PHE A 251 -5.22 -0.70 -0.08
C PHE A 251 -5.27 -1.52 -1.39
N HIS A 252 -4.31 -2.42 -1.60
CA HIS A 252 -4.25 -3.27 -2.79
C HIS A 252 -5.52 -4.10 -2.96
N SER A 253 -6.09 -4.62 -1.87
CA SER A 253 -7.33 -5.40 -1.93
C SER A 253 -8.55 -4.59 -2.38
N THR A 254 -8.49 -3.27 -2.26
CA THR A 254 -9.54 -2.38 -2.78
C THR A 254 -9.40 -2.12 -4.28
N GLN A 255 -8.20 -2.32 -4.84
CA GLN A 255 -7.87 -2.15 -6.25
C GLN A 255 -7.97 -3.46 -7.05
N SER A 256 -7.62 -4.57 -6.42
CA SER A 256 -7.63 -5.91 -7.05
C SER A 256 -8.95 -6.28 -7.72
N PRO A 257 -10.14 -5.94 -7.18
CA PRO A 257 -11.42 -6.20 -7.87
C PRO A 257 -11.55 -5.51 -9.23
N LEU A 258 -10.92 -4.36 -9.43
CA LEU A 258 -10.94 -3.67 -10.72
C LEU A 258 -10.21 -4.50 -11.79
N MET A 259 -9.09 -5.11 -11.41
CA MET A 259 -8.31 -5.96 -12.32
C MET A 259 -8.95 -7.35 -12.49
N ALA A 260 -9.53 -7.91 -11.44
CA ALA A 260 -10.28 -9.16 -11.50
C ALA A 260 -11.42 -9.13 -12.54
N ARG A 261 -12.09 -7.97 -12.67
CA ARG A 261 -13.12 -7.72 -13.69
C ARG A 261 -12.60 -7.62 -15.11
N CYS A 262 -11.26 -7.59 -15.30
CA CYS A 262 -10.63 -7.42 -16.61
C CYS A 262 -9.76 -8.61 -17.03
N MET A 263 -9.68 -9.66 -16.21
CA MET A 263 -8.88 -10.86 -16.47
C MET A 263 -9.58 -11.78 -17.47
N LYS A 264 -8.82 -12.26 -18.47
CA LYS A 264 -9.32 -13.25 -19.44
C LYS A 264 -9.33 -14.69 -18.87
N SER A 265 -8.43 -15.00 -17.95
CA SER A 265 -8.24 -16.34 -17.37
C SER A 265 -7.69 -16.25 -15.96
N GLU A 266 -8.13 -17.14 -15.05
CA GLU A 266 -7.59 -17.27 -13.69
C GLU A 266 -6.08 -17.52 -13.67
N LYS A 267 -5.52 -18.17 -14.71
CA LYS A 267 -4.08 -18.45 -14.83
C LYS A 267 -3.20 -17.17 -14.92
N GLN A 268 -3.81 -16.03 -15.22
CA GLN A 268 -3.11 -14.73 -15.22
C GLN A 268 -2.87 -14.18 -13.81
N GLY A 269 -3.59 -14.67 -12.79
CA GLY A 269 -3.61 -14.12 -11.44
C GLY A 269 -2.24 -14.04 -10.78
N ARG A 270 -1.38 -15.06 -10.93
CA ARG A 270 -0.02 -15.04 -10.35
C ARG A 270 0.81 -13.89 -10.92
N PHE A 271 0.78 -13.68 -12.22
CA PHE A 271 1.54 -12.59 -12.83
C PHE A 271 0.96 -11.23 -12.47
N VAL A 272 -0.38 -11.09 -12.52
CA VAL A 272 -1.06 -9.81 -12.32
C VAL A 272 -1.00 -9.37 -10.86
N PHE A 273 -1.33 -10.24 -9.89
CA PHE A 273 -1.43 -9.85 -8.47
C PHE A 273 -0.14 -10.13 -7.69
N TYR A 274 0.29 -11.39 -7.65
CA TYR A 274 1.50 -11.75 -6.93
C TYR A 274 2.74 -11.08 -7.52
N GLY A 275 2.85 -11.08 -8.86
CA GLY A 275 3.96 -10.46 -9.59
C GLY A 275 4.03 -8.94 -9.42
N ALA A 276 2.89 -8.25 -9.46
CA ALA A 276 2.86 -6.80 -9.23
C ALA A 276 3.34 -6.45 -7.82
N MET A 277 2.90 -7.20 -6.79
CA MET A 277 3.35 -6.97 -5.41
C MET A 277 4.85 -7.25 -5.22
N VAL A 278 5.38 -8.30 -5.85
CA VAL A 278 6.84 -8.56 -5.83
C VAL A 278 7.59 -7.41 -6.51
N SER A 279 7.09 -6.89 -7.64
CA SER A 279 7.71 -5.74 -8.33
C SER A 279 7.67 -4.48 -7.47
N GLU A 280 6.60 -4.25 -6.73
CA GLU A 280 6.50 -3.18 -5.74
C GLU A 280 7.51 -3.37 -4.60
N GLY A 281 7.66 -4.59 -4.09
CA GLY A 281 8.68 -4.93 -3.09
C GLY A 281 10.11 -4.66 -3.57
N VAL A 282 10.41 -4.90 -4.85
CA VAL A 282 11.70 -4.54 -5.46
C VAL A 282 11.89 -3.02 -5.47
N ILE A 283 10.87 -2.26 -5.84
CA ILE A 283 10.93 -0.79 -5.80
C ILE A 283 11.18 -0.31 -4.38
N ALA A 284 10.44 -0.84 -3.41
CA ALA A 284 10.62 -0.50 -1.99
C ALA A 284 12.03 -0.83 -1.47
N LEU A 285 12.56 -1.99 -1.86
CA LEU A 285 13.91 -2.40 -1.48
C LEU A 285 14.98 -1.44 -2.02
N VAL A 286 14.83 -0.96 -3.26
CA VAL A 286 15.72 0.03 -3.86
C VAL A 286 15.66 1.36 -3.11
N TRP A 287 14.47 1.85 -2.77
CA TRP A 287 14.31 3.10 -2.03
C TRP A 287 14.80 2.99 -0.58
N ALA A 288 14.60 1.85 0.08
CA ALA A 288 15.17 1.60 1.39
C ALA A 288 16.70 1.57 1.34
N ALA A 289 17.28 0.95 0.30
CA ALA A 289 18.73 0.96 0.08
C ALA A 289 19.27 2.38 -0.15
N ALA A 290 18.55 3.21 -0.92
CA ALA A 290 18.89 4.63 -1.08
C ALA A 290 18.90 5.37 0.27
N GLY A 291 17.85 5.17 1.09
CA GLY A 291 17.77 5.75 2.41
C GLY A 291 18.93 5.36 3.34
N CYS A 292 19.38 4.10 3.23
CA CYS A 292 20.50 3.60 4.04
C CYS A 292 21.88 4.02 3.51
N ALA A 293 22.04 4.26 2.19
CA ALA A 293 23.34 4.43 1.56
C ALA A 293 23.74 5.88 1.29
N LEU A 294 22.78 6.80 1.13
CA LEU A 294 23.04 8.14 0.64
C LEU A 294 23.24 9.19 1.73
N TYR A 295 23.01 8.83 2.99
CA TYR A 295 22.98 9.78 4.11
C TYR A 295 23.93 9.37 5.22
N GLU A 296 24.41 10.39 5.95
CA GLU A 296 25.38 10.22 7.03
C GLU A 296 24.77 9.43 8.21
N VAL A 297 25.60 8.57 8.78
CA VAL A 297 25.33 7.82 10.00
C VAL A 297 26.24 8.36 11.10
N THR A 298 25.65 8.95 12.15
CA THR A 298 26.40 9.52 13.27
C THR A 298 26.11 8.72 14.54
N GLY A 299 27.16 8.23 15.20
CA GLY A 299 27.02 7.43 16.42
C GLY A 299 26.21 6.14 16.24
N GLY A 300 26.21 5.55 15.03
CA GLY A 300 25.43 4.35 14.69
C GLY A 300 23.95 4.63 14.40
N LEU A 301 23.54 5.88 14.27
CA LEU A 301 22.15 6.30 14.01
C LEU A 301 22.04 7.01 12.66
N ASN A 302 20.93 6.80 11.95
CA ASN A 302 20.62 7.41 10.65
C ASN A 302 20.19 8.88 10.78
N THR A 303 21.10 9.74 11.26
CA THR A 303 20.85 11.16 11.53
C THR A 303 20.65 11.95 10.25
N GLY A 304 21.50 11.78 9.24
CA GLY A 304 21.40 12.50 7.97
C GLY A 304 20.11 12.18 7.22
N LEU A 305 19.65 10.92 7.26
CA LEU A 305 18.33 10.56 6.71
C LEU A 305 17.19 11.23 7.48
N ALA A 306 17.28 11.28 8.82
CA ALA A 306 16.26 11.94 9.63
C ALA A 306 16.20 13.45 9.36
N GLU A 307 17.32 14.11 9.14
CA GLU A 307 17.41 15.53 8.80
C GLU A 307 16.76 15.86 7.46
N ILE A 308 17.04 15.08 6.40
CA ILE A 308 16.41 15.32 5.11
C ILE A 308 14.91 15.03 5.13
N LEU A 309 14.48 14.00 5.87
CA LEU A 309 13.05 13.69 6.05
C LEU A 309 12.33 14.77 6.88
N ALA A 310 13.01 15.47 7.77
CA ALA A 310 12.46 16.61 8.51
C ALA A 310 12.13 17.80 7.59
N ASN A 311 12.84 17.96 6.47
CA ASN A 311 12.53 18.92 5.42
C ASN A 311 11.35 18.50 4.53
N GLY A 312 10.75 17.36 4.82
CA GLY A 312 9.61 16.76 4.10
C GLY A 312 10.01 15.64 3.16
N GLN A 313 9.09 14.72 2.96
CA GLN A 313 9.31 13.52 2.14
C GLN A 313 9.62 13.84 0.68
N SER A 314 8.97 14.88 0.13
CA SER A 314 9.20 15.34 -1.24
C SER A 314 10.63 15.85 -1.44
N ALA A 315 11.19 16.53 -0.44
CA ALA A 315 12.57 16.99 -0.47
C ALA A 315 13.56 15.81 -0.47
N ALA A 316 13.30 14.81 0.38
CA ALA A 316 14.13 13.60 0.43
C ALA A 316 14.12 12.81 -0.89
N ILE A 317 12.97 12.63 -1.52
CA ILE A 317 12.89 11.95 -2.82
C ILE A 317 13.61 12.72 -3.91
N TYR A 318 13.41 14.05 -3.97
CA TYR A 318 14.11 14.89 -4.93
C TYR A 318 15.63 14.77 -4.75
N ASP A 319 16.11 14.82 -3.51
CA ASP A 319 17.54 14.70 -3.18
C ASP A 319 18.13 13.34 -3.60
N VAL A 320 17.42 12.24 -3.33
CA VAL A 320 17.82 10.90 -3.82
C VAL A 320 17.94 10.87 -5.33
N CYS A 321 16.95 11.41 -6.06
CA CYS A 321 16.99 11.45 -7.52
C CYS A 321 18.15 12.28 -8.06
N VAL A 322 18.45 13.45 -7.44
CA VAL A 322 19.62 14.29 -7.80
C VAL A 322 20.91 13.55 -7.54
N LYS A 323 21.05 12.95 -6.35
CA LYS A 323 22.27 12.23 -5.95
C LYS A 323 22.56 11.02 -6.82
N THR A 324 21.54 10.28 -7.24
CA THR A 324 21.71 9.03 -8.00
C THR A 324 21.76 9.25 -9.51
N MET A 325 20.89 10.08 -10.06
CA MET A 325 20.70 10.22 -11.52
C MET A 325 21.15 11.59 -12.06
N GLY A 326 21.58 12.52 -11.20
CA GLY A 326 21.94 13.86 -11.59
C GLY A 326 20.76 14.70 -12.11
N LYS A 327 21.05 15.94 -12.56
CA LYS A 327 20.01 16.92 -12.95
C LYS A 327 19.12 16.47 -14.12
N VAL A 328 19.68 15.73 -15.08
CA VAL A 328 18.92 15.26 -16.26
C VAL A 328 18.00 14.13 -15.90
N GLY A 329 18.46 13.17 -15.08
CA GLY A 329 17.65 12.04 -14.64
C GLY A 329 16.50 12.41 -13.70
N VAL A 330 16.65 13.51 -12.96
CA VAL A 330 15.61 14.00 -12.04
C VAL A 330 14.28 14.25 -12.75
N ALA A 331 14.28 14.89 -13.91
CA ALA A 331 13.04 15.19 -14.63
C ALA A 331 12.26 13.93 -14.99
N LEU A 332 12.95 12.89 -15.47
CA LEU A 332 12.34 11.61 -15.83
C LEU A 332 11.85 10.85 -14.58
N ALA A 333 12.68 10.84 -13.53
CA ALA A 333 12.32 10.20 -12.26
C ALA A 333 11.11 10.85 -11.60
N MET A 334 11.09 12.18 -11.57
CA MET A 334 9.98 12.93 -10.97
C MET A 334 8.67 12.72 -11.73
N LEU A 335 8.71 12.52 -13.07
CA LEU A 335 7.51 12.14 -13.82
C LEU A 335 6.89 10.84 -13.30
N GLY A 336 7.69 9.82 -13.06
CA GLY A 336 7.21 8.56 -12.49
C GLY A 336 6.65 8.71 -11.07
N VAL A 337 7.38 9.42 -10.20
CA VAL A 337 7.00 9.60 -8.79
C VAL A 337 5.80 10.54 -8.62
N ILE A 338 5.58 11.50 -9.53
CA ILE A 338 4.44 12.42 -9.50
C ILE A 338 3.20 11.78 -10.13
N ALA A 339 3.35 11.17 -11.31
CA ALA A 339 2.22 10.66 -12.06
C ALA A 339 1.58 9.43 -11.43
N CYS A 340 2.39 8.52 -10.88
CA CYS A 340 1.92 7.28 -10.29
C CYS A 340 0.94 7.51 -9.13
N PRO A 341 1.24 8.30 -8.08
CA PRO A 341 0.29 8.54 -7.00
C PRO A 341 -0.94 9.34 -7.43
N ILE A 342 -0.83 10.24 -8.42
CA ILE A 342 -2.02 10.96 -8.95
C ILE A 342 -3.00 9.95 -9.54
N THR A 343 -2.52 8.96 -10.29
CA THR A 343 -3.37 7.92 -10.85
C THR A 343 -3.96 7.01 -9.77
N SER A 344 -3.16 6.62 -8.78
CA SER A 344 -3.62 5.79 -7.64
C SER A 344 -4.62 6.54 -6.75
N GLY A 345 -4.48 7.86 -6.58
CA GLY A 345 -5.42 8.69 -5.83
C GLY A 345 -6.79 8.80 -6.53
N ASP A 346 -6.82 8.94 -7.87
CA ASP A 346 -8.06 8.87 -8.64
C ASP A 346 -8.78 7.54 -8.39
N THR A 347 -8.07 6.43 -8.52
CA THR A 347 -8.67 5.10 -8.31
C THR A 347 -9.08 4.88 -6.85
N ALA A 348 -8.39 5.48 -5.86
CA ALA A 348 -8.77 5.42 -4.46
C ALA A 348 -10.13 6.12 -4.21
N PHE A 349 -10.29 7.36 -4.64
CA PHE A 349 -11.57 8.07 -4.50
C PHE A 349 -12.70 7.40 -5.29
N ARG A 350 -12.40 6.84 -6.46
CA ARG A 350 -13.35 6.06 -7.25
C ARG A 350 -13.79 4.80 -6.49
N SER A 351 -12.86 4.07 -5.88
CA SER A 351 -13.16 2.88 -5.08
C SER A 351 -13.97 3.23 -3.83
N ALA A 352 -13.66 4.33 -3.13
CA ALA A 352 -14.45 4.82 -1.99
C ALA A 352 -15.91 5.07 -2.39
N ARG A 353 -16.12 5.74 -3.52
CA ARG A 353 -17.46 5.97 -4.08
C ARG A 353 -18.18 4.65 -4.38
N LEU A 354 -17.50 3.66 -4.95
CA LEU A 354 -18.10 2.36 -5.25
C LEU A 354 -18.48 1.61 -3.97
N VAL A 355 -17.63 1.60 -2.95
CA VAL A 355 -17.97 0.99 -1.65
C VAL A 355 -19.21 1.63 -1.03
N LEU A 356 -19.33 2.96 -1.09
CA LEU A 356 -20.52 3.69 -0.61
C LEU A 356 -21.75 3.40 -1.47
N SER A 357 -21.59 3.30 -2.79
CA SER A 357 -22.65 2.92 -3.72
C SER A 357 -23.24 1.55 -3.38
N ASP A 358 -22.37 0.56 -3.16
CA ASP A 358 -22.77 -0.79 -2.79
C ASP A 358 -23.41 -0.82 -1.39
N TRP A 359 -22.92 -0.01 -0.47
CA TRP A 359 -23.44 0.08 0.89
C TRP A 359 -24.87 0.66 0.93
N PHE A 360 -25.06 1.78 0.24
CA PHE A 360 -26.34 2.49 0.22
C PHE A 360 -27.27 2.07 -0.92
N LYS A 361 -26.84 1.10 -1.75
CA LYS A 361 -27.58 0.59 -2.94
C LYS A 361 -27.95 1.72 -3.91
N ILE A 362 -27.02 2.65 -4.16
CA ILE A 362 -27.20 3.81 -5.04
C ILE A 362 -26.70 3.46 -6.45
N ASP A 363 -27.59 3.55 -7.45
CA ASP A 363 -27.23 3.28 -8.85
C ASP A 363 -26.24 4.32 -9.40
N GLN A 364 -25.07 3.86 -9.85
CA GLN A 364 -24.00 4.69 -10.41
C GLN A 364 -24.19 5.07 -11.88
N LYS A 365 -25.16 4.51 -12.58
CA LYS A 365 -25.43 4.85 -13.98
C LYS A 365 -25.86 6.33 -14.13
N LYS A 366 -26.56 6.85 -13.12
CA LYS A 366 -27.02 8.25 -13.10
C LYS A 366 -25.91 9.18 -12.60
N TRP A 367 -25.56 10.19 -13.40
CA TRP A 367 -24.50 11.15 -13.06
C TRP A 367 -24.75 11.93 -11.73
N LYS A 368 -26.02 12.23 -11.42
CA LYS A 368 -26.41 12.87 -10.14
C LYS A 368 -26.05 12.02 -8.93
N ASN A 369 -26.22 10.71 -9.04
CA ASN A 369 -25.87 9.77 -7.98
C ASN A 369 -24.35 9.65 -7.80
N ARG A 370 -23.60 9.74 -8.90
CA ARG A 370 -22.12 9.83 -8.83
C ARG A 370 -21.68 11.08 -8.10
N LEU A 371 -22.29 12.23 -8.37
CA LEU A 371 -22.03 13.50 -7.69
C LEU A 371 -22.35 13.41 -6.21
N LEU A 372 -23.51 12.87 -5.85
CA LEU A 372 -23.95 12.72 -4.45
C LEU A 372 -22.94 11.96 -3.60
N LEU A 373 -22.29 10.95 -4.15
CA LEU A 373 -21.29 10.16 -3.44
C LEU A 373 -19.86 10.74 -3.56
N CYS A 374 -19.51 11.32 -4.71
CA CYS A 374 -18.18 11.84 -4.98
C CYS A 374 -17.89 13.10 -4.17
N VAL A 375 -18.85 14.05 -4.10
CA VAL A 375 -18.63 15.35 -3.43
C VAL A 375 -18.29 15.22 -1.95
N PRO A 376 -19.00 14.42 -1.12
CA PRO A 376 -18.62 14.23 0.27
C PRO A 376 -17.24 13.58 0.43
N VAL A 377 -16.94 12.54 -0.36
CA VAL A 377 -15.68 11.79 -0.29
C VAL A 377 -14.50 12.69 -0.65
N LEU A 378 -14.58 13.39 -1.80
CA LEU A 378 -13.57 14.38 -2.19
C LEU A 378 -13.52 15.57 -1.25
N GLY A 379 -14.67 16.00 -0.71
CA GLY A 379 -14.75 17.09 0.25
C GLY A 379 -13.97 16.83 1.52
N VAL A 380 -14.10 15.62 2.10
CA VAL A 380 -13.29 15.22 3.27
C VAL A 380 -11.80 15.17 2.91
N GLY A 381 -11.44 14.57 1.77
CA GLY A 381 -10.07 14.55 1.30
C GLY A 381 -9.49 15.95 1.05
N ALA A 382 -10.29 16.85 0.50
CA ALA A 382 -9.92 18.25 0.28
C ALA A 382 -9.69 19.00 1.59
N VAL A 383 -10.56 18.83 2.61
CA VAL A 383 -10.39 19.44 3.93
C VAL A 383 -9.09 18.98 4.58
N LEU A 384 -8.79 17.68 4.54
CA LEU A 384 -7.55 17.13 5.08
C LEU A 384 -6.32 17.65 4.31
N GLY A 385 -6.39 17.65 2.98
CA GLY A 385 -5.29 18.10 2.13
C GLY A 385 -5.02 19.60 2.24
N VAL A 386 -6.06 20.41 2.26
CA VAL A 386 -5.95 21.87 2.46
C VAL A 386 -5.45 22.17 3.88
N GLY A 387 -5.95 21.46 4.89
CA GLY A 387 -5.47 21.57 6.27
C GLY A 387 -3.97 21.27 6.38
N ASN A 388 -3.48 20.29 5.61
CA ASN A 388 -2.05 20.03 5.51
C ASN A 388 -1.30 21.16 4.77
N ALA A 389 -1.79 21.60 3.60
CA ALA A 389 -1.15 22.65 2.81
C ALA A 389 -1.06 23.99 3.54
N LEU A 390 -1.98 24.27 4.47
CA LEU A 390 -2.00 25.44 5.33
C LEU A 390 -1.25 25.26 6.66
N GLY A 391 -0.70 24.06 6.93
CA GLY A 391 0.07 23.76 8.13
C GLY A 391 -0.75 23.44 9.39
N PHE A 392 -2.08 23.28 9.28
CA PHE A 392 -2.93 22.88 10.41
C PHE A 392 -2.84 21.39 10.73
N ILE A 393 -2.53 20.56 9.74
CA ILE A 393 -2.41 19.11 9.87
C ILE A 393 -1.05 18.69 9.36
N ASP A 394 -0.26 18.01 10.20
CA ASP A 394 1.03 17.46 9.78
C ASP A 394 0.80 16.25 8.84
N TYR A 395 1.53 16.23 7.72
CA TYR A 395 1.49 15.12 6.76
C TYR A 395 1.85 13.77 7.40
N THR A 396 2.75 13.77 8.38
CA THR A 396 3.14 12.54 9.07
C THR A 396 1.99 11.93 9.87
N VAL A 397 1.08 12.74 10.40
CA VAL A 397 -0.13 12.27 11.08
C VAL A 397 -1.07 11.56 10.09
N ILE A 398 -1.32 12.21 8.93
CA ILE A 398 -2.14 11.60 7.87
C ILE A 398 -1.51 10.28 7.41
N TRP A 399 -0.19 10.27 7.19
CA TRP A 399 0.57 9.09 6.78
C TRP A 399 0.46 7.93 7.78
N ARG A 400 0.52 8.20 9.08
CA ARG A 400 0.44 7.17 10.13
C ARG A 400 -0.94 6.56 10.24
N TYR A 401 -2.01 7.38 10.19
CA TYR A 401 -3.38 6.87 10.12
C TYR A 401 -3.59 6.01 8.86
N PHE A 402 -3.13 6.49 7.72
CA PHE A 402 -3.13 5.71 6.48
C PHE A 402 -2.41 4.37 6.67
N SER A 403 -1.19 4.39 7.18
CA SER A 403 -0.37 3.19 7.31
C SER A 403 -0.99 2.15 8.25
N TRP A 404 -1.51 2.57 9.40
CA TRP A 404 -2.13 1.64 10.35
C TRP A 404 -3.46 1.07 9.83
N THR A 405 -4.34 1.89 9.28
CA THR A 405 -5.60 1.43 8.67
C THR A 405 -5.34 0.48 7.51
N ASN A 406 -4.34 0.78 6.70
CA ASN A 406 -3.91 -0.05 5.58
C ASN A 406 -3.47 -1.45 6.03
N GLN A 407 -2.62 -1.54 7.03
CA GLN A 407 -2.13 -2.81 7.58
C GLN A 407 -3.25 -3.60 8.28
N THR A 408 -4.14 -2.92 8.99
CA THR A 408 -5.29 -3.55 9.65
C THR A 408 -6.26 -4.14 8.63
N LEU A 409 -6.48 -3.46 7.50
CA LEU A 409 -7.32 -3.97 6.43
C LEU A 409 -6.69 -5.19 5.79
N ALA A 410 -5.37 -5.18 5.53
CA ALA A 410 -4.65 -6.34 5.01
C ALA A 410 -4.78 -7.56 5.95
N MET A 411 -4.68 -7.36 7.26
CA MET A 411 -4.90 -8.40 8.25
C MET A 411 -6.29 -9.05 8.10
N ILE A 412 -7.35 -8.24 7.99
CA ILE A 412 -8.73 -8.76 7.84
C ILE A 412 -8.89 -9.54 6.55
N VAL A 413 -8.31 -9.06 5.45
CA VAL A 413 -8.35 -9.75 4.15
C VAL A 413 -7.65 -11.11 4.20
N LEU A 414 -6.50 -11.20 4.88
CA LEU A 414 -5.80 -12.47 5.08
C LEU A 414 -6.65 -13.47 5.90
N TRP A 415 -7.39 -13.01 6.92
CA TRP A 415 -8.35 -13.86 7.63
C TRP A 415 -9.52 -14.30 6.74
N ALA A 416 -10.03 -13.43 5.87
CA ALA A 416 -11.05 -13.80 4.88
C ALA A 416 -10.52 -14.86 3.90
N ALA A 417 -9.29 -14.71 3.43
CA ALA A 417 -8.61 -15.68 2.58
C ALA A 417 -8.39 -17.02 3.29
N SER A 418 -8.11 -16.99 4.60
CA SER A 418 -7.98 -18.22 5.40
C SER A 418 -9.30 -19.00 5.50
N MET A 419 -10.41 -18.28 5.68
CA MET A 419 -11.75 -18.89 5.66
C MET A 419 -12.12 -19.40 4.25
N TYR A 420 -11.79 -18.65 3.20
CA TYR A 420 -11.97 -19.10 1.82
C TYR A 420 -11.26 -20.43 1.58
N LEU A 421 -9.98 -20.53 1.90
CA LEU A 421 -9.20 -21.75 1.73
C LEU A 421 -9.73 -22.93 2.55
N TYR A 422 -10.22 -22.67 3.75
CA TYR A 422 -10.89 -23.69 4.55
C TYR A 422 -12.13 -24.24 3.86
N TYR A 423 -13.00 -23.37 3.33
CA TYR A 423 -14.20 -23.82 2.59
C TYR A 423 -13.87 -24.58 1.31
N GLU A 424 -12.80 -24.19 0.63
CA GLU A 424 -12.29 -24.90 -0.54
C GLU A 424 -11.49 -26.18 -0.19
N LYS A 425 -11.41 -26.54 1.10
CA LYS A 425 -10.64 -27.71 1.61
C LYS A 425 -9.17 -27.69 1.21
N LYS A 426 -8.57 -26.50 1.21
CA LYS A 426 -7.18 -26.25 0.83
C LYS A 426 -6.35 -25.87 2.06
N ASN A 427 -5.02 -25.78 1.88
CA ASN A 427 -4.11 -25.38 2.95
C ASN A 427 -4.29 -23.90 3.32
N TYR A 428 -5.06 -23.61 4.36
CA TYR A 428 -5.32 -22.27 4.87
C TYR A 428 -4.14 -21.65 5.65
N TRP A 429 -3.14 -22.43 6.04
CA TRP A 429 -2.01 -21.89 6.79
C TRP A 429 -1.20 -20.89 5.99
N ILE A 430 -1.22 -20.96 4.67
CA ILE A 430 -0.52 -20.04 3.78
C ILE A 430 -1.01 -18.58 3.96
N THR A 431 -2.24 -18.38 4.44
CA THR A 431 -2.84 -17.08 4.73
C THR A 431 -3.03 -16.85 6.23
N ALA A 432 -3.30 -17.90 7.03
CA ALA A 432 -3.53 -17.79 8.46
C ALA A 432 -2.26 -17.41 9.26
N VAL A 433 -1.08 -17.87 8.83
CA VAL A 433 0.19 -17.49 9.45
C VAL A 433 0.46 -15.99 9.28
N PRO A 434 0.48 -15.42 8.06
CA PRO A 434 0.65 -13.99 7.91
C PRO A 434 -0.52 -13.18 8.52
N ALA A 435 -1.76 -13.69 8.54
CA ALA A 435 -2.88 -13.05 9.22
C ALA A 435 -2.62 -12.92 10.74
N THR A 436 -2.12 -13.98 11.36
CA THR A 436 -1.76 -13.99 12.79
C THR A 436 -0.63 -13.01 13.08
N PHE A 437 0.41 -13.00 12.25
CA PHE A 437 1.53 -12.06 12.37
C PHE A 437 1.05 -10.61 12.27
N MET A 438 0.24 -10.29 11.26
CA MET A 438 -0.31 -8.94 11.06
C MET A 438 -1.28 -8.54 12.17
N SER A 439 -1.95 -9.49 12.81
CA SER A 439 -2.77 -9.23 14.01
C SER A 439 -1.92 -8.76 15.18
N ALA A 440 -0.75 -9.39 15.40
CA ALA A 440 0.19 -8.95 16.43
C ALA A 440 0.75 -7.55 16.11
N VAL A 441 1.18 -7.31 14.87
CA VAL A 441 1.71 -6.01 14.43
C VAL A 441 0.70 -4.90 14.62
N SER A 442 -0.52 -5.06 14.09
CA SER A 442 -1.57 -4.05 14.13
C SER A 442 -2.04 -3.74 15.57
N ALA A 443 -2.24 -4.77 16.40
CA ALA A 443 -2.65 -4.59 17.78
C ALA A 443 -1.57 -3.95 18.66
N THR A 444 -0.30 -4.32 18.45
CA THR A 444 0.83 -3.68 19.16
C THR A 444 0.91 -2.20 18.81
N TYR A 445 0.82 -1.87 17.51
CA TYR A 445 0.87 -0.48 17.06
C TYR A 445 -0.31 0.33 17.61
N PHE A 446 -1.53 -0.22 17.57
CA PHE A 446 -2.70 0.44 18.14
C PHE A 446 -2.49 0.83 19.61
N ARG A 447 -1.74 0.02 20.35
CA ARG A 447 -1.41 0.29 21.75
C ARG A 447 -0.29 1.32 21.92
N LEU A 448 0.71 1.36 21.01
CA LEU A 448 1.90 2.20 21.14
C LEU A 448 1.86 3.48 20.31
N GLY A 449 1.15 3.49 19.17
CA GLY A 449 1.09 4.65 18.27
C GLY A 449 0.44 5.85 18.96
N ASN A 450 1.09 7.02 18.89
CA ASN A 450 0.58 8.25 19.48
C ASN A 450 -0.73 8.71 18.85
N GLU A 451 -0.99 8.35 17.61
CA GLU A 451 -2.23 8.59 16.88
C GLU A 451 -3.36 7.62 17.27
N CYS A 452 -3.05 6.62 18.10
CA CYS A 452 -3.97 5.65 18.67
C CYS A 452 -4.00 5.79 20.21
N LEU A 453 -3.89 4.68 20.93
CA LEU A 453 -3.90 4.69 22.41
C LEU A 453 -2.58 5.18 23.02
N GLY A 454 -1.48 5.21 22.26
CA GLY A 454 -0.16 5.56 22.75
C GLY A 454 -0.10 6.96 23.37
N GLN A 455 -0.88 7.92 22.84
CA GLN A 455 -0.95 9.28 23.40
C GLN A 455 -1.38 9.32 24.88
N PHE A 456 -2.13 8.32 25.36
CA PHE A 456 -2.62 8.23 26.76
C PHE A 456 -1.70 7.41 27.66
N ILE A 457 -0.74 6.69 27.09
CA ILE A 457 -0.07 5.56 27.75
C ILE A 457 1.46 5.66 27.68
N ASN A 458 2.01 6.29 26.63
CA ASN A 458 3.42 6.58 26.53
C ASN A 458 3.77 7.80 27.39
N HIS A 459 4.97 7.82 27.91
CA HIS A 459 5.50 8.94 28.67
C HIS A 459 6.44 9.78 27.80
N LYS A 460 6.54 11.08 28.08
CA LYS A 460 7.56 11.95 27.49
C LYS A 460 8.61 12.24 28.52
N THR A 461 9.88 12.18 28.14
CA THR A 461 10.99 12.69 28.96
C THR A 461 10.90 14.21 29.10
N ALA A 462 11.69 14.79 30.03
CA ALA A 462 11.80 16.24 30.16
C ALA A 462 12.28 16.93 28.87
N GLU A 463 13.00 16.21 28.02
CA GLU A 463 13.48 16.64 26.69
C GLU A 463 12.46 16.42 25.56
N GLY A 464 11.24 15.97 25.90
CA GLY A 464 10.16 15.76 24.93
C GLY A 464 10.25 14.45 24.11
N VAL A 465 11.19 13.56 24.42
CA VAL A 465 11.33 12.26 23.75
C VAL A 465 10.28 11.29 24.24
N THR A 466 9.58 10.62 23.32
CA THR A 466 8.56 9.63 23.67
C THR A 466 9.21 8.32 24.14
N VAL A 467 8.86 7.89 25.34
CA VAL A 467 9.22 6.58 25.91
C VAL A 467 8.05 5.62 25.70
N TYR A 468 8.27 4.59 24.93
CA TYR A 468 7.26 3.61 24.56
C TYR A 468 7.16 2.49 25.61
N ASN A 469 5.95 2.24 26.10
CA ASN A 469 5.71 1.15 27.06
C ASN A 469 5.58 -0.22 26.34
N THR A 470 6.71 -0.71 25.83
CA THR A 470 6.80 -1.96 25.06
C THR A 470 6.53 -3.20 25.92
N ALA A 471 6.88 -3.15 27.22
CA ALA A 471 6.69 -4.27 28.14
C ALA A 471 5.21 -4.69 28.30
N VAL A 472 4.28 -3.76 28.13
CA VAL A 472 2.84 -4.02 28.17
C VAL A 472 2.29 -4.26 26.74
N ALA A 473 2.75 -3.49 25.78
CA ALA A 473 2.18 -3.54 24.43
C ALA A 473 2.51 -4.83 23.66
N TYR A 474 3.71 -5.38 23.82
CA TYR A 474 4.11 -6.61 23.13
C TYR A 474 3.28 -7.82 23.58
N PRO A 475 3.12 -8.10 24.87
CA PRO A 475 2.21 -9.16 25.32
C PRO A 475 0.76 -8.98 24.85
N ILE A 476 0.24 -7.73 24.83
CA ILE A 476 -1.11 -7.45 24.32
C ILE A 476 -1.22 -7.79 22.83
N GLY A 477 -0.25 -7.37 22.03
CA GLY A 477 -0.22 -7.71 20.59
C GLY A 477 -0.21 -9.20 20.33
N ILE A 478 0.61 -9.95 21.09
CA ILE A 478 0.67 -11.42 21.01
C ILE A 478 -0.66 -12.03 21.45
N ALA A 479 -1.24 -11.56 22.56
CA ALA A 479 -2.51 -12.06 23.06
C ALA A 479 -3.65 -11.88 22.04
N VAL A 480 -3.71 -10.71 21.37
CA VAL A 480 -4.70 -10.46 20.31
C VAL A 480 -4.47 -11.39 19.10
N ALA A 481 -3.23 -11.61 18.70
CA ALA A 481 -2.92 -12.54 17.61
C ALA A 481 -3.35 -13.98 17.95
N VAL A 482 -3.04 -14.45 19.14
CA VAL A 482 -3.45 -15.76 19.64
C VAL A 482 -4.98 -15.86 19.75
N LEU A 483 -5.63 -14.81 20.21
CA LEU A 483 -7.10 -14.73 20.28
C LEU A 483 -7.73 -14.89 18.89
N PHE A 484 -7.24 -14.14 17.88
CA PHE A 484 -7.80 -14.20 16.54
C PHE A 484 -7.53 -15.56 15.87
N LEU A 485 -6.34 -16.13 16.07
CA LEU A 485 -6.06 -17.50 15.64
C LEU A 485 -6.97 -18.50 16.34
N GLY A 486 -7.19 -18.36 17.64
CA GLY A 486 -8.10 -19.19 18.42
C GLY A 486 -9.55 -19.10 17.94
N ILE A 487 -10.04 -17.90 17.66
CA ILE A 487 -11.38 -17.67 17.07
C ILE A 487 -11.47 -18.34 15.69
N PHE A 488 -10.46 -18.20 14.85
CA PHE A 488 -10.42 -18.86 13.54
C PHE A 488 -10.48 -20.38 13.69
N LEU A 489 -9.60 -20.97 14.51
CA LEU A 489 -9.56 -22.42 14.73
C LEU A 489 -10.87 -22.96 15.36
N TYR A 490 -11.45 -22.22 16.30
CA TYR A 490 -12.74 -22.57 16.87
C TYR A 490 -13.86 -22.52 15.83
N THR A 491 -13.84 -21.49 14.97
CA THR A 491 -14.85 -21.32 13.91
C THR A 491 -14.79 -22.46 12.90
N ILE A 492 -13.61 -22.85 12.42
CA ILE A 492 -13.46 -23.95 11.47
C ILE A 492 -13.82 -25.32 12.09
N LYS A 493 -13.60 -25.49 13.40
CA LYS A 493 -14.00 -26.72 14.10
C LYS A 493 -15.52 -26.83 14.27
N LYS A 494 -16.21 -25.71 14.50
CA LYS A 494 -17.65 -25.67 14.79
C LYS A 494 -18.52 -25.58 13.54
N ARG A 495 -18.04 -24.93 12.49
CA ARG A 495 -18.80 -24.70 11.27
C ARG A 495 -18.53 -25.79 10.21
N HIS A 496 -19.48 -26.70 10.07
CA HIS A 496 -19.65 -27.50 8.85
C HIS A 496 -20.52 -26.76 7.78
N THR A 497 -20.78 -25.46 7.98
CA THR A 497 -21.70 -24.65 7.18
C THR A 497 -21.02 -23.95 6.02
N GLN A 498 -21.75 -23.80 4.92
CA GLN A 498 -21.30 -23.12 3.69
C GLN A 498 -21.05 -21.62 3.89
N PRO A 499 -20.27 -20.98 3.00
CA PRO A 499 -20.07 -19.52 2.99
C PRO A 499 -21.39 -18.75 2.94
N HIS A 500 -21.43 -17.56 3.52
CA HIS A 500 -22.63 -16.71 3.59
C HIS A 500 -22.88 -15.96 2.26
N TYR A 501 -23.23 -16.66 1.19
CA TYR A 501 -23.52 -16.03 -0.11
C TYR A 501 -24.75 -15.11 -0.09
N GLU A 502 -25.65 -15.26 0.88
CA GLU A 502 -26.83 -14.39 1.04
C GLU A 502 -26.46 -12.92 1.29
N THR A 503 -25.22 -12.64 1.75
CA THR A 503 -24.73 -11.27 1.98
C THR A 503 -24.43 -10.50 0.69
N LEU A 504 -24.37 -11.17 -0.46
CA LEU A 504 -24.13 -10.52 -1.76
C LEU A 504 -25.32 -9.71 -2.29
N GLY A 505 -26.47 -9.78 -1.64
CA GLY A 505 -27.70 -9.07 -2.05
C GLY A 505 -28.07 -9.38 -3.50
N LYS A 506 -29.08 -10.21 -3.69
CA LYS A 506 -29.71 -10.42 -5.00
C LYS A 506 -30.25 -9.12 -5.58
#